data_539cfce2625a4facef20fe71d9fd55ed
#
_entry.id   539cfce2625a4facef20fe71d9fd55ed
#
_cell.length_a   1.000
_cell.length_b   1.000
_cell.length_c   1.000
_cell.angle_alpha   90.00
_cell.angle_beta   90.00
_cell.angle_gamma   90.00
#
_symmetry.space_group_name_H-M   'P 1'
#
loop_
_entity.id
_entity.type
_entity.pdbx_description
1 polymer ?
#
loop_
_entity_poly.entity_id
_entity_poly.type
_entity_poly.pdbx_seq_one_letter_code
_entity_poly.pdbx_strand_id
1 'polypeptide(L)'
;MNASAFAFIITGVILNAAAQLLLKAGTNALGGAIHLTRDNWFMTGLKVATQWPIVVGMLCYGVSLVVWILGLSRTDVTVAYPMLSLGYVIGAFGAWMFLGEVIPPQRMLAIGVIMLGVVLLARS
;
A
#
# COMPACT_ATOMS: atom_id res chain seq x y z
N MET A 1 -6.63 14.04 16.38
CA MET A 1 -6.70 14.22 14.92
C MET A 1 -8.09 14.70 14.56
N ASN A 2 -8.19 15.79 13.80
CA ASN A 2 -9.50 16.31 13.41
C ASN A 2 -10.05 15.53 12.18
N ALA A 3 -11.33 15.77 11.85
CA ALA A 3 -11.99 15.03 10.77
C ALA A 3 -11.33 15.28 9.41
N SER A 4 -10.85 16.49 9.15
CA SER A 4 -10.19 16.83 7.91
C SER A 4 -8.86 16.08 7.76
N ALA A 5 -8.03 16.08 8.79
CA ALA A 5 -6.77 15.34 8.79
C ALA A 5 -7.02 13.85 8.63
N PHE A 6 -8.00 13.31 9.35
CA PHE A 6 -8.34 11.89 9.27
C PHE A 6 -8.77 11.51 7.85
N ALA A 7 -9.59 12.34 7.21
CA ALA A 7 -10.06 12.08 5.83
C ALA A 7 -8.89 12.01 4.86
N PHE A 8 -7.95 12.96 4.93
CA PHE A 8 -6.78 12.95 4.04
C PHE A 8 -5.88 11.75 4.31
N ILE A 9 -5.63 11.42 5.58
CA ILE A 9 -4.77 10.30 5.96
C ILE A 9 -5.38 8.98 5.48
N ILE A 10 -6.67 8.76 5.74
CA ILE A 10 -7.35 7.52 5.32
C ILE A 10 -7.39 7.42 3.80
N THR A 11 -7.69 8.50 3.09
CA THR A 11 -7.72 8.49 1.63
C THR A 11 -6.34 8.13 1.07
N GLY A 12 -5.28 8.74 1.62
CA GLY A 12 -3.92 8.41 1.21
C GLY A 12 -3.54 6.96 1.49
N VAL A 13 -3.96 6.43 2.63
CA VAL A 13 -3.70 5.02 3.01
C VAL A 13 -4.42 4.07 2.05
N ILE A 14 -5.68 4.34 1.73
CA ILE A 14 -6.46 3.49 0.81
C ILE A 14 -5.84 3.53 -0.59
N LEU A 15 -5.48 4.71 -1.08
CA LEU A 15 -4.82 4.84 -2.39
C LEU A 15 -3.47 4.13 -2.42
N ASN A 16 -2.70 4.23 -1.35
CA ASN A 16 -1.43 3.53 -1.24
C ASN A 16 -1.63 2.01 -1.28
N ALA A 17 -2.61 1.50 -0.52
CA ALA A 17 -2.92 0.07 -0.50
C ALA A 17 -3.35 -0.42 -1.89
N ALA A 18 -4.21 0.35 -2.58
CA ALA A 18 -4.62 0.02 -3.94
C ALA A 18 -3.42 0.02 -4.89
N ALA A 19 -2.52 0.99 -4.75
CA ALA A 19 -1.29 1.05 -5.54
C ALA A 19 -0.43 -0.19 -5.34
N GLN A 20 -0.25 -0.62 -4.09
CA GLN A 20 0.55 -1.80 -3.78
C GLN A 20 -0.05 -3.06 -4.38
N LEU A 21 -1.38 -3.21 -4.33
CA LEU A 21 -2.07 -4.34 -4.94
C LEU A 21 -1.88 -4.35 -6.46
N LEU A 22 -1.98 -3.20 -7.10
CA LEU A 22 -1.76 -3.07 -8.55
C LEU A 22 -0.32 -3.38 -8.93
N LEU A 23 0.65 -2.90 -8.15
CA LEU A 23 2.06 -3.20 -8.39
C LEU A 23 2.32 -4.70 -8.27
N LYS A 24 1.75 -5.34 -7.24
CA LYS A 24 1.89 -6.79 -7.07
C LYS A 24 1.22 -7.56 -8.21
N ALA A 25 0.04 -7.14 -8.63
CA ALA A 25 -0.64 -7.75 -9.78
C ALA A 25 0.21 -7.64 -11.03
N GLY A 26 0.90 -6.51 -11.21
CA GLY A 26 1.82 -6.33 -12.34
C GLY A 26 3.00 -7.28 -12.29
N THR A 27 3.60 -7.49 -11.12
CA THR A 27 4.71 -8.45 -10.99
C THR A 27 4.23 -9.88 -11.23
N ASN A 28 3.03 -10.22 -10.76
CA ASN A 28 2.45 -11.55 -11.01
C ASN A 28 2.22 -11.77 -12.52
N ALA A 29 1.80 -10.73 -13.24
CA ALA A 29 1.62 -10.80 -14.68
C ALA A 29 2.94 -11.02 -15.43
N LEU A 30 4.07 -10.60 -14.84
CA LEU A 30 5.41 -10.80 -15.40
C LEU A 30 6.03 -12.14 -14.97
N GLY A 31 5.28 -13.00 -14.30
CA GLY A 31 5.74 -14.31 -13.87
C GLY A 31 6.24 -14.38 -12.44
N GLY A 32 5.98 -13.36 -11.62
CA GLY A 32 6.35 -13.33 -10.22
C GLY A 32 7.64 -12.56 -9.96
N ALA A 33 8.62 -13.19 -9.34
CA ALA A 33 9.86 -12.52 -8.96
C ALA A 33 10.60 -11.94 -10.16
N ILE A 34 11.04 -10.69 -10.03
CA ILE A 34 11.77 -9.99 -11.08
C ILE A 34 13.27 -10.16 -10.83
N HIS A 35 13.99 -10.68 -11.83
CA HIS A 35 15.44 -10.87 -11.77
C HIS A 35 16.12 -9.93 -12.72
N LEU A 36 16.92 -9.00 -12.19
CA LEU A 36 17.68 -8.04 -12.97
C LEU A 36 19.12 -8.53 -13.13
N THR A 37 19.57 -8.65 -14.38
CA THR A 37 20.95 -8.97 -14.72
C THR A 37 21.50 -7.88 -15.63
N ARG A 38 22.83 -7.91 -15.85
CA ARG A 38 23.46 -6.97 -16.78
C ARG A 38 22.94 -7.09 -18.20
N ASP A 39 22.52 -8.30 -18.58
CA ASP A 39 22.10 -8.59 -19.96
C ASP A 39 20.63 -8.24 -20.19
N ASN A 40 19.80 -8.21 -19.14
CA ASN A 40 18.35 -8.04 -19.30
C ASN A 40 17.76 -6.85 -18.54
N TRP A 41 18.58 -6.01 -17.89
CA TRP A 41 18.05 -4.93 -17.03
C TRP A 41 17.18 -3.94 -17.82
N PHE A 42 17.61 -3.61 -19.06
CA PHE A 42 16.86 -2.66 -19.88
C PHE A 42 15.53 -3.23 -20.35
N MET A 43 15.56 -4.46 -20.90
CA MET A 43 14.35 -5.12 -21.39
C MET A 43 13.37 -5.42 -20.23
N THR A 44 13.88 -5.86 -19.11
CA THR A 44 13.05 -6.09 -17.90
C THR A 44 12.45 -4.78 -17.42
N GLY A 45 13.22 -3.70 -17.40
CA GLY A 45 12.72 -2.38 -17.05
C GLY A 45 11.61 -1.91 -17.97
N LEU A 46 11.75 -2.13 -19.28
CA LEU A 46 10.71 -1.80 -20.25
C LEU A 46 9.44 -2.63 -20.01
N LYS A 47 9.58 -3.93 -19.77
CA LYS A 47 8.43 -4.80 -19.47
C LYS A 47 7.69 -4.32 -18.23
N VAL A 48 8.42 -4.00 -17.17
CA VAL A 48 7.83 -3.47 -15.94
C VAL A 48 7.11 -2.15 -16.20
N ALA A 49 7.76 -1.23 -16.91
CA ALA A 49 7.23 0.10 -17.16
C ALA A 49 6.03 0.11 -18.10
N THR A 50 5.84 -0.95 -18.92
CA THR A 50 4.75 -1.04 -19.89
C THR A 50 3.57 -1.89 -19.39
N GLN A 51 3.69 -2.58 -18.25
CA GLN A 51 2.58 -3.32 -17.68
C GLN A 51 1.53 -2.36 -17.13
N TRP A 52 0.29 -2.50 -17.60
CA TRP A 52 -0.76 -1.56 -17.19
C TRP A 52 -1.03 -1.55 -15.67
N PRO A 53 -1.01 -2.69 -14.94
CA PRO A 53 -1.22 -2.62 -13.48
C PRO A 53 -0.12 -1.83 -12.78
N ILE A 54 1.12 -1.94 -13.25
CA ILE A 54 2.25 -1.21 -12.68
C ILE A 54 2.11 0.28 -12.97
N VAL A 55 1.75 0.66 -14.20
CA VAL A 55 1.56 2.07 -14.56
C VAL A 55 0.44 2.70 -13.73
N VAL A 56 -0.72 2.05 -13.66
CA VAL A 56 -1.85 2.53 -12.87
C VAL A 56 -1.49 2.56 -11.38
N GLY A 57 -0.79 1.55 -10.89
CA GLY A 57 -0.34 1.50 -9.50
C GLY A 57 0.60 2.66 -9.16
N MET A 58 1.52 3.00 -10.05
CA MET A 58 2.42 4.13 -9.84
C MET A 58 1.67 5.46 -9.86
N LEU A 59 0.68 5.61 -10.72
CA LEU A 59 -0.17 6.80 -10.74
C LEU A 59 -0.95 6.94 -9.42
N CYS A 60 -1.55 5.84 -8.94
CA CYS A 60 -2.24 5.82 -7.66
C CYS A 60 -1.29 6.18 -6.51
N TYR A 61 -0.08 5.64 -6.55
CA TYR A 61 0.94 5.93 -5.55
C TYR A 61 1.29 7.42 -5.53
N GLY A 62 1.51 8.02 -6.71
CA GLY A 62 1.80 9.45 -6.80
C GLY A 62 0.68 10.31 -6.25
N VAL A 63 -0.58 9.99 -6.58
CA VAL A 63 -1.75 10.69 -6.04
C VAL A 63 -1.82 10.50 -4.53
N SER A 64 -1.53 9.28 -4.04
CA SER A 64 -1.55 9.01 -2.60
C SER A 64 -0.54 9.85 -1.84
N LEU A 65 0.63 10.10 -2.42
CA LEU A 65 1.64 10.97 -1.81
C LEU A 65 1.14 12.42 -1.66
N VAL A 66 0.48 12.95 -2.69
CA VAL A 66 -0.08 14.30 -2.63
C VAL A 66 -1.12 14.39 -1.52
N VAL A 67 -2.06 13.45 -1.47
CA VAL A 67 -3.09 13.39 -0.43
C VAL A 67 -2.48 13.22 0.95
N TRP A 68 -1.44 12.38 1.05
CA TRP A 68 -0.71 12.14 2.29
C TRP A 68 -0.04 13.41 2.82
N ILE A 69 0.60 14.18 1.94
CA ILE A 69 1.23 15.44 2.30
C ILE A 69 0.18 16.42 2.86
N LEU A 70 -0.99 16.48 2.22
CA LEU A 70 -2.09 17.31 2.71
C LEU A 70 -2.54 16.86 4.11
N GLY A 71 -2.56 15.57 4.36
CA GLY A 71 -2.86 15.04 5.68
C GLY A 71 -1.78 15.37 6.70
N LEU A 72 -0.51 15.23 6.33
CA LEU A 72 0.61 15.56 7.22
C LEU A 72 0.64 17.04 7.59
N SER A 73 0.16 17.90 6.73
CA SER A 73 0.10 19.33 7.04
C SER A 73 -0.90 19.65 8.15
N ARG A 74 -1.73 18.69 8.54
CA ARG A 74 -2.83 18.88 9.50
C ARG A 74 -2.71 18.00 10.75
N THR A 75 -1.70 17.15 10.84
CA THR A 75 -1.52 16.25 11.98
C THR A 75 -0.05 15.89 12.16
N ASP A 76 0.28 15.36 13.34
CA ASP A 76 1.65 14.98 13.67
C ASP A 76 2.04 13.68 12.97
N VAL A 77 3.32 13.55 12.62
CA VAL A 77 3.87 12.31 12.05
C VAL A 77 3.74 11.16 13.03
N THR A 78 3.85 11.41 14.33
CA THR A 78 3.71 10.37 15.36
C THR A 78 2.34 9.71 15.35
N VAL A 79 1.30 10.41 14.86
CA VAL A 79 -0.04 9.85 14.67
C VAL A 79 -0.22 9.34 13.23
N ALA A 80 0.17 10.15 12.25
CA ALA A 80 -0.08 9.83 10.84
C ALA A 80 0.70 8.61 10.37
N TYR A 81 1.98 8.50 10.72
CA TYR A 81 2.83 7.44 10.19
C TYR A 81 2.37 6.04 10.61
N PRO A 82 2.06 5.79 11.91
CA PRO A 82 1.50 4.48 12.29
C PRO A 82 0.13 4.19 11.66
N MET A 83 -0.62 5.22 11.26
CA MET A 83 -1.89 5.02 10.56
C MET A 83 -1.69 4.35 9.20
N LEU A 84 -0.49 4.40 8.61
CA LEU A 84 -0.15 3.62 7.42
C LEU A 84 -0.34 2.12 7.64
N SER A 85 -0.33 1.66 8.87
CA SER A 85 -0.58 0.26 9.21
C SER A 85 -1.97 -0.20 8.77
N LEU A 86 -2.94 0.71 8.66
CA LEU A 86 -4.24 0.38 8.06
C LEU A 86 -4.08 -0.09 6.63
N GLY A 87 -3.11 0.46 5.90
CA GLY A 87 -2.79 0.02 4.55
C GLY A 87 -2.33 -1.44 4.52
N TYR A 88 -1.61 -1.90 5.54
CA TYR A 88 -1.20 -3.29 5.64
C TYR A 88 -2.40 -4.21 5.76
N VAL A 89 -3.39 -3.82 6.57
CA VAL A 89 -4.62 -4.60 6.74
C VAL A 89 -5.43 -4.63 5.44
N ILE A 90 -5.64 -3.47 4.85
CA ILE A 90 -6.38 -3.35 3.58
C ILE A 90 -5.64 -4.13 2.48
N GLY A 91 -4.32 -4.02 2.42
CA GLY A 91 -3.50 -4.73 1.46
C GLY A 91 -3.55 -6.24 1.66
N ALA A 92 -3.54 -6.71 2.90
CA ALA A 92 -3.63 -8.14 3.20
C ALA A 92 -4.97 -8.71 2.76
N PHE A 93 -6.07 -8.03 3.06
CA PHE A 93 -7.40 -8.46 2.61
C PHE A 93 -7.52 -8.41 1.09
N GLY A 94 -7.02 -7.35 0.47
CA GLY A 94 -7.03 -7.23 -0.99
C GLY A 94 -6.20 -8.31 -1.67
N ALA A 95 -5.02 -8.60 -1.13
CA ALA A 95 -4.16 -9.66 -1.66
C ALA A 95 -4.82 -11.02 -1.53
N TRP A 96 -5.50 -11.27 -0.41
CA TRP A 96 -6.24 -12.51 -0.20
C TRP A 96 -7.41 -12.63 -1.18
N MET A 97 -8.19 -11.56 -1.36
CA MET A 97 -9.40 -11.59 -2.20
C MET A 97 -9.07 -11.58 -3.70
N PHE A 98 -8.13 -10.72 -4.12
CA PHE A 98 -7.90 -10.46 -5.55
C PHE A 98 -6.69 -11.18 -6.11
N LEU A 99 -5.67 -11.42 -5.30
CA LEU A 99 -4.43 -12.05 -5.76
C LEU A 99 -4.30 -13.51 -5.32
N GLY A 100 -5.23 -14.01 -4.52
CA GLY A 100 -5.24 -15.41 -4.09
C GLY A 100 -4.15 -15.75 -3.07
N GLU A 101 -3.57 -14.77 -2.39
CA GLU A 101 -2.56 -15.02 -1.38
C GLU A 101 -3.18 -15.63 -0.13
N VAL A 102 -2.44 -16.54 0.51
CA VAL A 102 -2.89 -17.21 1.73
C VAL A 102 -2.45 -16.40 2.94
N ILE A 103 -3.35 -16.22 3.90
CA ILE A 103 -3.04 -15.54 5.16
C ILE A 103 -3.00 -16.60 6.26
N PRO A 104 -1.79 -16.98 6.75
CA PRO A 104 -1.67 -17.95 7.84
C PRO A 104 -2.27 -17.40 9.15
N PRO A 105 -2.69 -18.28 10.08
CA PRO A 105 -3.27 -17.83 11.35
C PRO A 105 -2.37 -16.89 12.15
N GLN A 106 -1.07 -17.13 12.16
CA GLN A 106 -0.12 -16.27 12.87
C GLN A 106 -0.13 -14.85 12.27
N ARG A 107 -0.22 -14.75 10.94
CA ARG A 107 -0.28 -13.47 10.24
C ARG A 107 -1.60 -12.75 10.53
N MET A 108 -2.69 -13.49 10.61
CA MET A 108 -3.99 -12.92 10.99
C MET A 108 -3.95 -12.34 12.40
N LEU A 109 -3.32 -13.05 13.33
CA LEU A 109 -3.15 -12.58 14.71
C LEU A 109 -2.32 -11.28 14.74
N ALA A 110 -1.23 -11.24 14.00
CA ALA A 110 -0.38 -10.05 13.90
C ALA A 110 -1.14 -8.84 13.33
N ILE A 111 -1.97 -9.06 12.31
CA ILE A 111 -2.82 -8.02 11.74
C ILE A 111 -3.80 -7.49 12.79
N GLY A 112 -4.38 -8.37 13.59
CA GLY A 112 -5.28 -7.97 14.67
C GLY A 112 -4.59 -7.09 15.71
N VAL A 113 -3.34 -7.41 16.07
CA VAL A 113 -2.55 -6.60 17.01
C VAL A 113 -2.25 -5.22 16.41
N ILE A 114 -1.92 -5.17 15.13
CA ILE A 114 -1.70 -3.90 14.42
C ILE A 114 -2.98 -3.03 14.48
N MET A 115 -4.13 -3.63 14.20
CA MET A 115 -5.41 -2.91 14.25
C MET A 115 -5.69 -2.34 15.63
N LEU A 116 -5.42 -3.12 16.68
CA LEU A 116 -5.60 -2.65 18.04
C LEU A 116 -4.71 -1.42 18.31
N GLY A 117 -3.45 -1.48 17.90
CA GLY A 117 -2.53 -0.36 18.06
C GLY A 117 -2.99 0.88 17.31
N VAL A 118 -3.50 0.73 16.10
CA VAL A 118 -4.02 1.84 15.28
C VAL A 118 -5.23 2.50 15.95
N VAL A 119 -6.16 1.70 16.47
CA VAL A 119 -7.34 2.22 17.15
C VAL A 119 -6.94 3.03 18.38
N LEU A 120 -6.01 2.51 19.18
CA LEU A 120 -5.51 3.23 20.36
C LEU A 120 -4.86 4.55 19.97
N LEU A 121 -4.08 4.55 18.91
CA LEU A 121 -3.40 5.74 18.43
C LEU A 121 -4.37 6.79 17.89
N ALA A 122 -5.37 6.36 17.15
CA ALA A 122 -6.38 7.27 16.59
C ALA A 122 -7.22 7.93 17.67
N ARG A 123 -7.35 7.30 18.82
CA ARG A 123 -8.13 7.83 19.96
C ARG A 123 -7.29 8.70 20.89
N SER A 124 -5.99 8.74 20.69
CA SER A 124 -5.08 9.50 21.55
C SER A 124 -5.07 11.01 21.25
#